data_52b22cce3d07d2b4ee33f68941ea7f87
#
_entry.id   52b22cce3d07d2b4ee33f68941ea7f87
#
_cell.length_a   1.000
_cell.length_b   1.000
_cell.length_c   1.000
_cell.angle_alpha   90.00
_cell.angle_beta   90.00
_cell.angle_gamma   90.00
#
_symmetry.space_group_name_H-M   'P 1'
#
loop_
_entity.id
_entity.type
_entity.pdbx_description
1 polymer ?
#
loop_
_entity_poly.entity_id
_entity_poly.type
_entity_poly.pdbx_seq_one_letter_code
_entity_poly.pdbx_strand_id
1 'polypeptide(L)'
;SEMCIRDRFGRKHVFNTEQEDHSWIPTEGKITFPSTKKHGWHDYVDSRRLEITCGEAPFLVSRYDAATGAILPISQRIGLLDRKLRIVDEHTEDDLMWWKWTLRAFQSVYGYEFQGDSLLIARANLLLTFVDHYHNRFGTDPDKNHLKQIANVIVWNLWQMDGLTETIPFRKPPEQKVEFDMLDMLTMLDEPNSQDVPAFVRLYDWRAKTSLSYSQLLKGAKQ
;
A
#
# COMPACT_ATOMS: atom_id res chain seq x y z
N SER A 1 -12.60 10.89 -6.41
CA SER A 1 -12.07 11.06 -7.73
C SER A 1 -12.36 9.86 -8.63
N GLU A 2 -12.61 10.11 -9.89
CA GLU A 2 -13.09 9.14 -10.89
C GLU A 2 -12.21 7.91 -11.10
N MET A 3 -10.92 7.96 -10.78
CA MET A 3 -10.00 6.83 -10.95
C MET A 3 -10.36 5.60 -10.12
N CYS A 4 -11.14 5.74 -9.07
CA CYS A 4 -11.59 4.64 -8.21
C CYS A 4 -12.92 4.01 -8.63
N ILE A 5 -13.58 4.57 -9.64
CA ILE A 5 -14.97 4.25 -10.02
C ILE A 5 -15.05 2.98 -10.87
N ARG A 6 -13.98 2.63 -11.58
CA ARG A 6 -13.93 1.38 -12.33
C ARG A 6 -13.12 0.35 -11.56
N ASP A 7 -13.74 -0.76 -11.26
CA ASP A 7 -12.98 -1.90 -10.78
C ASP A 7 -12.07 -2.45 -11.90
N ARG A 8 -11.16 -3.34 -11.54
CA ARG A 8 -10.26 -4.03 -12.48
C ARG A 8 -10.99 -4.71 -13.67
N PHE A 9 -12.27 -4.92 -13.54
CA PHE A 9 -13.11 -5.62 -14.53
C PHE A 9 -13.97 -4.66 -15.36
N GLY A 10 -13.72 -3.33 -15.26
CA GLY A 10 -14.43 -2.31 -16.00
C GLY A 10 -15.86 -2.05 -15.52
N ARG A 11 -16.27 -2.61 -14.35
CA ARG A 11 -17.59 -2.37 -13.77
C ARG A 11 -17.60 -1.02 -13.09
N LYS A 12 -18.51 -0.15 -13.47
CA LYS A 12 -18.79 1.10 -12.76
C LYS A 12 -19.52 0.79 -11.44
N HIS A 13 -19.20 1.53 -10.39
CA HIS A 13 -20.03 1.63 -9.19
C HIS A 13 -20.19 0.36 -8.34
N VAL A 14 -19.21 -0.55 -8.36
CA VAL A 14 -19.29 -1.79 -7.56
C VAL A 14 -19.26 -1.52 -6.06
N PHE A 15 -18.42 -0.59 -5.63
CA PHE A 15 -18.21 -0.28 -4.22
C PHE A 15 -18.99 0.95 -3.75
N ASN A 16 -19.35 1.82 -4.68
CA ASN A 16 -20.03 3.07 -4.38
C ASN A 16 -21.20 3.25 -5.34
N THR A 17 -22.28 3.85 -4.84
CA THR A 17 -23.45 4.23 -5.60
C THR A 17 -23.50 5.75 -5.70
N GLU A 18 -23.67 6.27 -6.92
CA GLU A 18 -23.87 7.70 -7.17
C GLU A 18 -25.29 8.09 -6.77
N GLN A 19 -25.41 9.19 -6.03
CA GLN A 19 -26.68 9.79 -5.65
C GLN A 19 -27.13 10.84 -6.67
N GLU A 20 -28.35 11.30 -6.58
CA GLU A 20 -28.91 12.32 -7.47
C GLU A 20 -28.17 13.66 -7.42
N ASP A 21 -27.58 14.00 -6.27
CA ASP A 21 -26.74 15.19 -6.06
C ASP A 21 -25.28 15.02 -6.50
N HIS A 22 -24.97 13.93 -7.22
CA HIS A 22 -23.61 13.53 -7.62
C HIS A 22 -22.65 13.19 -6.46
N SER A 23 -23.15 13.05 -5.24
CA SER A 23 -22.38 12.49 -4.14
C SER A 23 -22.25 10.96 -4.28
N TRP A 24 -21.29 10.39 -3.58
CA TRP A 24 -21.01 8.95 -3.63
C TRP A 24 -21.15 8.34 -2.25
N ILE A 25 -21.98 7.33 -2.14
CA ILE A 25 -22.12 6.54 -0.91
C ILE A 25 -21.65 5.11 -1.14
N PRO A 26 -21.15 4.39 -0.10
CA PRO A 26 -20.83 2.98 -0.20
C PRO A 26 -22.06 2.17 -0.64
N THR A 27 -21.86 1.25 -1.59
CA THR A 27 -22.91 0.32 -2.02
C THR A 27 -23.37 -0.53 -0.84
N GLU A 28 -24.66 -0.62 -0.63
CA GLU A 28 -25.26 -1.50 0.37
C GLU A 28 -25.18 -2.99 -0.05
N GLY A 29 -25.12 -3.86 0.95
CA GLY A 29 -25.11 -5.31 0.75
C GLY A 29 -23.74 -5.88 0.34
N LYS A 30 -23.70 -7.19 0.14
CA LYS A 30 -22.48 -7.94 -0.19
C LYS A 30 -22.05 -7.67 -1.63
N ILE A 31 -20.77 -7.33 -1.81
CA ILE A 31 -20.18 -7.15 -3.14
C ILE A 31 -20.00 -8.52 -3.81
N THR A 32 -20.59 -8.69 -4.99
CA THR A 32 -20.53 -9.93 -5.75
C THR A 32 -19.46 -9.91 -6.82
N PHE A 33 -18.83 -11.04 -7.06
CA PHE A 33 -17.83 -11.24 -8.11
C PHE A 33 -18.30 -12.26 -9.14
N PRO A 34 -17.84 -12.18 -10.40
CA PRO A 34 -18.13 -13.20 -11.40
C PRO A 34 -17.61 -14.56 -10.94
N SER A 35 -18.39 -15.62 -11.21
CA SER A 35 -18.05 -17.00 -10.85
C SER A 35 -16.91 -17.62 -11.67
N THR A 36 -16.13 -16.81 -12.39
CA THR A 36 -15.01 -17.29 -13.22
C THR A 36 -13.73 -17.43 -12.40
N LYS A 37 -12.96 -18.48 -12.64
CA LYS A 37 -11.69 -18.76 -11.93
C LYS A 37 -10.66 -17.63 -11.97
N LYS A 38 -10.77 -16.68 -12.93
CA LYS A 38 -9.80 -15.60 -13.15
C LYS A 38 -10.22 -14.24 -12.58
N HIS A 39 -11.39 -14.13 -11.96
CA HIS A 39 -11.92 -12.80 -11.56
C HIS A 39 -12.72 -12.89 -10.25
N GLY A 40 -12.30 -13.78 -9.35
CA GLY A 40 -12.91 -13.92 -8.04
C GLY A 40 -12.48 -12.82 -7.06
N TRP A 41 -13.11 -12.81 -5.90
CA TRP A 41 -12.77 -11.88 -4.83
C TRP A 41 -11.31 -12.02 -4.36
N HIS A 42 -10.74 -13.23 -4.42
CA HIS A 42 -9.33 -13.48 -4.10
C HIS A 42 -8.38 -12.68 -5.01
N ASP A 43 -8.64 -12.65 -6.32
CA ASP A 43 -7.83 -11.87 -7.27
C ASP A 43 -7.95 -10.37 -7.04
N TYR A 44 -9.14 -9.91 -6.61
CA TYR A 44 -9.34 -8.52 -6.22
C TYR A 44 -8.49 -8.15 -5.01
N VAL A 45 -8.57 -8.95 -3.94
CA VAL A 45 -7.80 -8.71 -2.71
C VAL A 45 -6.30 -8.78 -2.99
N ASP A 46 -5.86 -9.76 -3.79
CA ASP A 46 -4.45 -9.96 -4.13
C ASP A 46 -3.90 -8.97 -5.16
N SER A 47 -4.75 -8.19 -5.84
CA SER A 47 -4.30 -7.23 -6.85
C SER A 47 -3.45 -6.12 -6.23
N ARG A 48 -2.22 -5.92 -6.73
CA ARG A 48 -1.30 -4.89 -6.24
C ARG A 48 -1.83 -3.49 -6.52
N ARG A 49 -1.70 -2.60 -5.55
CA ARG A 49 -2.03 -1.17 -5.64
C ARG A 49 -0.86 -0.36 -5.09
N LEU A 50 -0.53 0.71 -5.78
CA LEU A 50 0.51 1.66 -5.37
C LEU A 50 -0.10 3.05 -5.32
N GLU A 51 0.05 3.74 -4.20
CA GLU A 51 -0.23 5.16 -4.05
C GLU A 51 1.09 5.92 -4.13
N ILE A 52 1.18 6.82 -5.10
CA ILE A 52 2.35 7.66 -5.35
C ILE A 52 2.20 8.94 -4.53
N THR A 53 3.25 9.35 -3.82
CA THR A 53 3.22 10.50 -2.91
C THR A 53 2.02 10.39 -1.96
N CYS A 54 2.02 9.31 -1.18
CA CYS A 54 0.83 8.88 -0.47
C CYS A 54 0.42 9.82 0.69
N GLY A 55 1.27 10.77 1.10
CA GLY A 55 0.98 11.63 2.24
C GLY A 55 0.65 10.79 3.48
N GLU A 56 -0.53 11.01 4.05
CA GLU A 56 -1.10 10.24 5.17
C GLU A 56 -1.86 8.97 4.71
N ALA A 57 -1.73 8.60 3.44
CA ALA A 57 -2.36 7.47 2.74
C ALA A 57 -3.91 7.54 2.65
N PRO A 58 -4.51 8.70 2.32
CA PRO A 58 -5.98 8.84 2.30
C PRO A 58 -6.65 8.00 1.19
N PHE A 59 -5.93 7.65 0.12
CA PHE A 59 -6.46 6.77 -0.92
C PHE A 59 -6.29 5.29 -0.61
N LEU A 60 -5.34 4.93 0.25
CA LEU A 60 -5.24 3.55 0.77
C LEU A 60 -6.28 3.31 1.85
N VAL A 61 -6.40 4.22 2.82
CA VAL A 61 -7.34 4.10 3.95
C VAL A 61 -8.03 5.44 4.21
N SER A 62 -9.36 5.48 4.12
CA SER A 62 -10.16 6.66 4.40
C SER A 62 -10.69 6.62 5.84
N ARG A 63 -9.77 6.63 6.80
CA ARG A 63 -10.11 6.45 8.21
C ARG A 63 -10.84 7.62 8.82
N TYR A 64 -10.63 8.83 8.33
CA TYR A 64 -11.24 10.05 8.83
C TYR A 64 -11.67 10.98 7.69
N ASP A 65 -12.64 11.81 7.96
CA ASP A 65 -13.05 12.88 7.07
C ASP A 65 -12.02 14.01 7.08
N ALA A 66 -11.48 14.35 5.92
CA ALA A 66 -10.40 15.32 5.79
C ALA A 66 -10.81 16.76 6.14
N ALA A 67 -12.10 17.10 6.07
CA ALA A 67 -12.60 18.43 6.36
C ALA A 67 -12.88 18.64 7.85
N THR A 68 -13.37 17.60 8.53
CA THR A 68 -13.81 17.67 9.93
C THR A 68 -12.87 16.99 10.91
N GLY A 69 -12.00 16.10 10.44
CA GLY A 69 -11.16 15.22 11.28
C GLY A 69 -11.93 14.10 11.98
N ALA A 70 -13.24 13.97 11.73
CA ALA A 70 -14.06 12.94 12.34
C ALA A 70 -13.70 11.54 11.84
N ILE A 71 -13.62 10.57 12.75
CA ILE A 71 -13.37 9.17 12.39
C ILE A 71 -14.61 8.61 11.68
N LEU A 72 -14.39 8.06 10.47
CA LEU A 72 -15.44 7.44 9.68
C LEU A 72 -15.73 6.02 10.17
N PRO A 73 -17.00 5.63 10.28
CA PRO A 73 -17.39 4.24 10.48
C PRO A 73 -16.80 3.34 9.37
N ILE A 74 -16.45 2.09 9.69
CA ILE A 74 -15.87 1.14 8.72
C ILE A 74 -16.74 1.01 7.46
N SER A 75 -18.04 1.01 7.61
CA SER A 75 -19.02 0.91 6.50
C SER A 75 -18.96 2.09 5.52
N GLN A 76 -18.42 3.24 5.92
CA GLN A 76 -18.31 4.44 5.09
C GLN A 76 -16.91 4.62 4.49
N ARG A 77 -15.94 3.77 4.87
CA ARG A 77 -14.58 3.84 4.36
C ARG A 77 -14.47 3.31 2.93
N ILE A 78 -13.79 4.06 2.07
CA ILE A 78 -13.71 3.82 0.63
C ILE A 78 -12.28 3.72 0.09
N GLY A 79 -11.27 3.75 0.94
CA GLY A 79 -9.88 3.58 0.54
C GLY A 79 -9.62 2.25 -0.16
N LEU A 80 -8.52 2.17 -0.89
CA LEU A 80 -8.17 0.94 -1.65
C LEU A 80 -8.01 -0.28 -0.74
N LEU A 81 -7.39 -0.10 0.43
CA LEU A 81 -7.26 -1.16 1.43
C LEU A 81 -8.59 -1.41 2.15
N ASP A 82 -9.34 -0.34 2.50
CA ASP A 82 -10.65 -0.49 3.12
C ASP A 82 -11.59 -1.37 2.29
N ARG A 83 -11.62 -1.16 0.96
CA ARG A 83 -12.41 -1.99 0.04
C ARG A 83 -11.97 -3.46 0.03
N LYS A 84 -10.65 -3.72 0.11
CA LYS A 84 -10.14 -5.09 0.19
C LYS A 84 -10.53 -5.75 1.50
N LEU A 85 -10.42 -5.04 2.61
CA LEU A 85 -10.82 -5.54 3.93
C LEU A 85 -12.32 -5.80 3.99
N ARG A 86 -13.15 -4.90 3.43
CA ARG A 86 -14.58 -5.13 3.26
C ARG A 86 -14.86 -6.44 2.51
N ILE A 87 -14.17 -6.70 1.39
CA ILE A 87 -14.33 -7.95 0.64
C ILE A 87 -13.93 -9.17 1.48
N VAL A 88 -12.86 -9.06 2.25
CA VAL A 88 -12.45 -10.14 3.17
C VAL A 88 -13.54 -10.38 4.22
N ASP A 89 -14.06 -9.34 4.85
CA ASP A 89 -15.13 -9.42 5.85
C ASP A 89 -16.40 -10.07 5.28
N GLU A 90 -16.78 -9.70 4.04
CA GLU A 90 -18.00 -10.20 3.39
C GLU A 90 -17.89 -11.64 2.86
N HIS A 91 -16.67 -12.13 2.57
CA HIS A 91 -16.46 -13.40 1.88
C HIS A 91 -15.76 -14.49 2.71
N THR A 92 -15.41 -14.21 3.95
CA THR A 92 -14.80 -15.19 4.85
C THR A 92 -15.69 -15.43 6.07
N GLU A 93 -16.01 -16.71 6.33
CA GLU A 93 -16.74 -17.13 7.52
C GLU A 93 -15.79 -17.60 8.62
N ASP A 94 -14.69 -18.24 8.23
CA ASP A 94 -13.66 -18.80 9.08
C ASP A 94 -12.60 -17.77 9.45
N ASP A 95 -12.20 -17.73 10.70
CA ASP A 95 -11.23 -16.77 11.27
C ASP A 95 -9.82 -16.94 10.70
N LEU A 96 -9.40 -18.17 10.42
CA LEU A 96 -8.10 -18.45 9.79
C LEU A 96 -8.06 -17.92 8.35
N MET A 97 -9.16 -18.10 7.61
CA MET A 97 -9.29 -17.56 6.26
C MET A 97 -9.37 -16.04 6.29
N TRP A 98 -10.10 -15.45 7.24
CA TRP A 98 -10.14 -14.01 7.43
C TRP A 98 -8.74 -13.45 7.69
N TRP A 99 -8.01 -14.03 8.63
CA TRP A 99 -6.63 -13.61 8.93
C TRP A 99 -5.71 -13.71 7.72
N LYS A 100 -5.73 -14.85 7.04
CA LYS A 100 -4.92 -15.09 5.83
C LYS A 100 -5.16 -14.01 4.76
N TRP A 101 -6.42 -13.70 4.48
CA TRP A 101 -6.76 -12.75 3.43
C TRP A 101 -6.63 -11.30 3.86
N THR A 102 -6.83 -10.98 5.13
CA THR A 102 -6.49 -9.68 5.71
C THR A 102 -4.99 -9.41 5.57
N LEU A 103 -4.14 -10.32 5.99
CA LEU A 103 -2.69 -10.20 5.81
C LEU A 103 -2.33 -10.02 4.33
N ARG A 104 -3.00 -10.76 3.43
CA ARG A 104 -2.80 -10.64 1.98
C ARG A 104 -3.25 -9.31 1.42
N ALA A 105 -4.34 -8.74 1.92
CA ALA A 105 -4.79 -7.39 1.56
C ALA A 105 -3.70 -6.35 1.86
N PHE A 106 -3.13 -6.37 3.07
CA PHE A 106 -2.02 -5.50 3.45
C PHE A 106 -0.77 -5.72 2.58
N GLN A 107 -0.41 -6.96 2.29
CA GLN A 107 0.72 -7.32 1.42
C GLN A 107 0.56 -6.87 -0.03
N SER A 108 -0.62 -6.47 -0.45
CA SER A 108 -0.94 -6.09 -1.82
C SER A 108 -1.10 -4.58 -2.04
N VAL A 109 -0.96 -3.76 -1.00
CA VAL A 109 -1.00 -2.30 -1.08
C VAL A 109 0.36 -1.72 -0.75
N TYR A 110 0.76 -0.71 -1.51
CA TYR A 110 2.07 -0.07 -1.43
C TYR A 110 1.90 1.44 -1.49
N GLY A 111 2.82 2.17 -0.89
CA GLY A 111 2.87 3.62 -0.98
C GLY A 111 4.26 4.16 -0.73
N TYR A 112 4.57 5.32 -1.29
CA TYR A 112 5.76 6.04 -0.90
C TYR A 112 5.48 7.52 -0.69
N GLU A 113 6.26 8.12 0.20
CA GLU A 113 6.17 9.51 0.56
C GLU A 113 7.56 10.09 0.77
N PHE A 114 7.74 11.35 0.39
CA PHE A 114 8.98 12.08 0.62
C PHE A 114 9.09 12.55 2.07
N GLN A 115 7.98 13.03 2.65
CA GLN A 115 7.91 13.57 4.00
C GLN A 115 7.79 12.45 5.04
N GLY A 116 8.76 12.39 5.97
CA GLY A 116 8.82 11.34 6.99
C GLY A 116 7.67 11.35 7.99
N ASP A 117 7.20 12.51 8.40
CA ASP A 117 6.06 12.70 9.31
C ASP A 117 4.74 12.28 8.67
N SER A 118 4.49 12.68 7.42
CA SER A 118 3.30 12.20 6.69
C SER A 118 3.33 10.68 6.55
N LEU A 119 4.49 10.10 6.24
CA LEU A 119 4.67 8.65 6.16
C LEU A 119 4.42 7.96 7.50
N LEU A 120 4.84 8.56 8.62
CA LEU A 120 4.55 8.02 9.96
C LEU A 120 3.05 7.98 10.22
N ILE A 121 2.32 9.06 9.89
CA ILE A 121 0.86 9.11 10.01
C ILE A 121 0.21 8.07 9.09
N ALA A 122 0.67 7.93 7.84
CA ALA A 122 0.20 6.90 6.92
C ALA A 122 0.32 5.49 7.51
N ARG A 123 1.48 5.17 8.08
CA ARG A 123 1.71 3.87 8.74
C ARG A 123 0.79 3.66 9.94
N ALA A 124 0.58 4.70 10.75
CA ALA A 124 -0.35 4.66 11.87
C ALA A 124 -1.80 4.46 11.39
N ASN A 125 -2.23 5.17 10.35
CA ASN A 125 -3.56 5.03 9.76
C ASN A 125 -3.83 3.61 9.27
N LEU A 126 -2.87 2.97 8.57
CA LEU A 126 -3.01 1.59 8.15
C LEU A 126 -3.08 0.62 9.34
N LEU A 127 -2.22 0.79 10.35
CA LEU A 127 -2.23 -0.07 11.53
C LEU A 127 -3.53 0.05 12.32
N LEU A 128 -4.01 1.28 12.54
CA LEU A 128 -5.27 1.53 13.23
C LEU A 128 -6.47 1.02 12.41
N THR A 129 -6.43 1.08 11.09
CA THR A 129 -7.46 0.46 10.23
C THR A 129 -7.52 -1.06 10.45
N PHE A 130 -6.37 -1.72 10.59
CA PHE A 130 -6.35 -3.15 10.96
C PHE A 130 -7.01 -3.39 12.32
N VAL A 131 -6.67 -2.60 13.33
CA VAL A 131 -7.25 -2.71 14.68
C VAL A 131 -8.77 -2.53 14.63
N ASP A 132 -9.26 -1.51 13.90
CA ASP A 132 -10.68 -1.26 13.73
C ASP A 132 -11.41 -2.45 13.09
N HIS A 133 -10.88 -3.05 12.01
CA HIS A 133 -11.47 -4.23 11.35
C HIS A 133 -11.40 -5.47 12.23
N TYR A 134 -10.29 -5.69 12.93
CA TYR A 134 -10.15 -6.81 13.86
C TYR A 134 -11.18 -6.72 14.98
N HIS A 135 -11.30 -5.54 15.60
CA HIS A 135 -12.28 -5.30 16.66
C HIS A 135 -13.73 -5.47 16.14
N ASN A 136 -14.02 -4.98 14.95
CA ASN A 136 -15.32 -5.15 14.32
C ASN A 136 -15.68 -6.64 14.07
N ARG A 137 -14.67 -7.46 13.74
CA ARG A 137 -14.86 -8.91 13.50
C ARG A 137 -14.99 -9.72 14.76
N PHE A 138 -14.11 -9.47 15.76
CA PHE A 138 -13.93 -10.35 16.92
C PHE A 138 -14.45 -9.75 18.23
N GLY A 139 -14.80 -8.47 18.27
CA GLY A 139 -15.21 -7.75 19.48
C GLY A 139 -14.08 -7.54 20.50
N THR A 140 -12.84 -7.82 20.13
CA THR A 140 -11.64 -7.71 20.98
C THR A 140 -10.50 -7.06 20.19
N ASP A 141 -9.51 -6.53 20.88
CA ASP A 141 -8.31 -6.01 20.26
C ASP A 141 -7.39 -7.14 19.75
N PRO A 142 -6.64 -6.91 18.67
CA PRO A 142 -5.70 -7.90 18.14
C PRO A 142 -4.55 -8.16 19.12
N ASP A 143 -4.08 -9.39 19.18
CA ASP A 143 -2.92 -9.74 19.96
C ASP A 143 -1.60 -9.16 19.40
N LYS A 144 -0.53 -9.23 20.22
CA LYS A 144 0.78 -8.69 19.84
C LYS A 144 1.37 -9.33 18.58
N ASN A 145 1.06 -10.61 18.28
CA ASN A 145 1.59 -11.30 17.12
C ASN A 145 0.92 -10.80 15.84
N HIS A 146 -0.39 -10.63 15.84
CA HIS A 146 -1.13 -10.04 14.73
C HIS A 146 -0.67 -8.61 14.45
N LEU A 147 -0.57 -7.77 15.48
CA LEU A 147 -0.06 -6.40 15.37
C LEU A 147 1.35 -6.36 14.78
N LYS A 148 2.26 -7.21 15.27
CA LYS A 148 3.64 -7.27 14.80
C LYS A 148 3.74 -7.70 13.33
N GLN A 149 2.93 -8.67 12.89
CA GLN A 149 2.92 -9.12 11.52
C GLN A 149 2.42 -8.03 10.57
N ILE A 150 1.32 -7.36 10.91
CA ILE A 150 0.77 -6.24 10.11
C ILE A 150 1.75 -5.07 10.10
N ALA A 151 2.31 -4.67 11.25
CA ALA A 151 3.30 -3.60 11.32
C ALA A 151 4.53 -3.89 10.44
N ASN A 152 5.00 -5.13 10.44
CA ASN A 152 6.10 -5.54 9.56
C ASN A 152 5.75 -5.40 8.07
N VAL A 153 4.54 -5.77 7.67
CA VAL A 153 4.08 -5.57 6.28
C VAL A 153 4.02 -4.08 5.95
N ILE A 154 3.44 -3.27 6.83
CA ILE A 154 3.32 -1.82 6.62
C ILE A 154 4.69 -1.17 6.44
N VAL A 155 5.69 -1.52 7.28
CA VAL A 155 7.04 -0.95 7.18
C VAL A 155 7.70 -1.26 5.84
N TRP A 156 7.49 -2.46 5.29
CA TRP A 156 8.03 -2.85 3.99
C TRP A 156 7.26 -2.27 2.81
N ASN A 157 5.98 -1.98 2.97
CA ASN A 157 5.10 -1.56 1.89
C ASN A 157 4.89 -0.03 1.82
N LEU A 158 5.10 0.69 2.93
CA LEU A 158 5.09 2.15 2.97
C LEU A 158 6.51 2.65 3.28
N TRP A 159 7.17 3.25 2.30
CA TRP A 159 8.57 3.65 2.42
C TRP A 159 8.79 5.12 2.09
N GLN A 160 9.88 5.67 2.66
CA GLN A 160 10.30 7.02 2.36
C GLN A 160 11.16 7.02 1.10
N MET A 161 10.81 7.85 0.12
CA MET A 161 11.51 7.90 -1.16
C MET A 161 11.35 9.27 -1.81
N ASP A 162 12.44 9.76 -2.40
CA ASP A 162 12.37 10.82 -3.40
C ASP A 162 11.96 10.17 -4.74
N GLY A 163 10.77 10.51 -5.20
CA GLY A 163 10.20 9.94 -6.43
C GLY A 163 10.94 10.34 -7.72
N LEU A 164 11.79 11.37 -7.69
CA LEU A 164 12.59 11.80 -8.83
C LEU A 164 13.91 11.03 -8.94
N THR A 165 14.53 10.77 -7.81
CA THR A 165 15.84 10.11 -7.74
C THR A 165 15.76 8.61 -7.40
N GLU A 166 14.58 8.12 -6.98
CA GLU A 166 14.34 6.74 -6.53
C GLU A 166 15.18 6.32 -5.32
N THR A 167 15.72 7.30 -4.59
CA THR A 167 16.60 7.10 -3.45
C THR A 167 15.92 7.50 -2.14
N ILE A 168 16.54 7.14 -1.03
CA ILE A 168 16.19 7.71 0.27
C ILE A 168 16.41 9.24 0.19
N PRO A 169 15.46 10.07 0.66
CA PRO A 169 15.58 11.53 0.61
C PRO A 169 16.90 12.03 1.18
N PHE A 170 17.41 13.10 0.57
CA PHE A 170 18.68 13.75 0.93
C PHE A 170 19.95 12.91 0.73
N ARG A 171 19.85 11.74 0.06
CA ARG A 171 21.00 10.98 -0.42
C ARG A 171 21.30 11.34 -1.87
N LYS A 172 22.57 11.44 -2.23
CA LYS A 172 22.97 11.68 -3.63
C LYS A 172 22.47 10.52 -4.51
N PRO A 173 21.89 10.83 -5.70
CA PRO A 173 21.60 9.79 -6.68
C PRO A 173 22.90 9.12 -7.13
N PRO A 174 22.84 7.85 -7.62
CA PRO A 174 24.00 7.22 -8.22
C PRO A 174 24.47 8.08 -9.40
N GLU A 175 25.70 8.49 -9.39
CA GLU A 175 26.31 9.08 -10.57
C GLU A 175 26.15 8.11 -11.73
N GLN A 176 25.59 8.58 -12.85
CA GLN A 176 25.62 7.79 -14.09
C GLN A 176 27.09 7.53 -14.38
N LYS A 177 27.50 6.27 -14.49
CA LYS A 177 28.86 5.90 -14.87
C LYS A 177 29.20 6.61 -16.19
N VAL A 178 29.86 7.74 -16.08
CA VAL A 178 30.67 8.28 -17.16
C VAL A 178 31.86 7.34 -17.27
N GLU A 179 32.27 6.99 -18.48
CA GLU A 179 33.34 6.05 -18.80
C GLU A 179 34.54 6.19 -17.85
N PHE A 180 34.99 5.08 -17.32
CA PHE A 180 36.12 4.98 -16.41
C PHE A 180 37.37 5.61 -17.04
N ASP A 181 37.78 6.74 -16.53
CA ASP A 181 39.09 7.29 -16.82
C ASP A 181 40.11 6.67 -15.83
N MET A 182 41.32 6.39 -16.31
CA MET A 182 42.41 5.75 -15.57
C MET A 182 42.82 6.54 -14.30
N LEU A 183 42.41 7.83 -14.23
CA LEU A 183 42.63 8.71 -13.08
C LEU A 183 41.70 8.39 -11.89
N ASP A 184 40.49 7.88 -12.15
CA ASP A 184 39.54 7.48 -11.11
C ASP A 184 40.00 6.24 -10.32
N MET A 185 40.84 5.41 -10.93
CA MET A 185 41.40 4.22 -10.27
C MET A 185 42.44 4.58 -9.18
N LEU A 186 43.08 5.74 -9.28
CA LEU A 186 44.05 6.21 -8.28
C LEU A 186 43.38 6.87 -7.07
N THR A 187 42.18 7.44 -7.26
CA THR A 187 41.41 8.10 -6.17
C THR A 187 40.61 7.11 -5.33
N MET A 188 40.47 5.85 -5.76
CA MET A 188 39.82 4.78 -4.99
C MET A 188 40.65 4.27 -3.79
N LEU A 189 41.83 4.81 -3.54
CA LEU A 189 42.62 4.48 -2.35
C LEU A 189 42.21 5.27 -1.10
N ASP A 190 41.38 6.31 -1.24
CA ASP A 190 40.71 6.93 -0.11
C ASP A 190 39.42 6.14 0.16
N GLU A 191 39.22 5.69 1.41
CA GLU A 191 38.02 5.00 1.84
C GLU A 191 36.78 5.80 1.44
N PRO A 192 35.81 5.23 0.67
CA PRO A 192 34.63 5.95 0.27
C PRO A 192 33.89 6.37 1.52
N ASN A 193 33.77 7.68 1.72
CA ASN A 193 32.98 8.25 2.80
C ASN A 193 31.58 7.62 2.70
N SER A 194 31.14 6.92 3.73
CA SER A 194 29.90 6.13 3.77
C SER A 194 28.63 6.92 3.41
N GLN A 195 28.76 8.24 3.21
CA GLN A 195 27.71 9.17 2.79
C GLN A 195 27.49 9.21 1.27
N ASP A 196 28.43 8.71 0.45
CA ASP A 196 28.37 8.84 -1.02
C ASP A 196 27.77 7.61 -1.72
N VAL A 197 27.42 6.54 -0.99
CA VAL A 197 26.77 5.37 -1.61
C VAL A 197 25.29 5.67 -1.86
N PRO A 198 24.85 5.62 -3.12
CA PRO A 198 23.44 5.82 -3.44
C PRO A 198 22.58 4.78 -2.75
N ALA A 199 21.75 5.21 -1.82
CA ALA A 199 20.85 4.31 -1.12
C ALA A 199 19.53 4.21 -1.87
N PHE A 200 19.45 3.29 -2.84
CA PHE A 200 18.17 2.95 -3.46
C PHE A 200 17.20 2.39 -2.43
N VAL A 201 15.96 2.81 -2.55
CA VAL A 201 14.89 2.28 -1.71
C VAL A 201 14.67 0.79 -2.02
N ARG A 202 14.50 0.01 -0.98
CA ARG A 202 14.18 -1.42 -1.05
C ARG A 202 12.75 -1.65 -0.60
N LEU A 203 12.07 -2.51 -1.33
CA LEU A 203 10.72 -2.98 -1.02
C LEU A 203 10.69 -4.51 -1.01
N TYR A 204 9.65 -5.09 -0.46
CA TYR A 204 9.52 -6.53 -0.35
C TYR A 204 8.40 -7.07 -1.26
N ASP A 205 8.74 -8.02 -2.14
CA ASP A 205 7.75 -8.78 -2.90
C ASP A 205 7.28 -9.99 -2.07
N TRP A 206 6.11 -9.88 -1.52
CA TRP A 206 5.50 -10.91 -0.67
C TRP A 206 5.14 -12.19 -1.42
N ARG A 207 5.01 -12.16 -2.76
CA ARG A 207 4.76 -13.34 -3.58
C ARG A 207 6.06 -14.10 -3.83
N ALA A 208 7.08 -13.39 -4.26
CA ALA A 208 8.41 -13.95 -4.50
C ALA A 208 9.22 -14.16 -3.21
N LYS A 209 8.76 -13.60 -2.07
CA LYS A 209 9.45 -13.64 -0.77
C LYS A 209 10.89 -13.10 -0.85
N THR A 210 11.08 -12.03 -1.60
CA THR A 210 12.38 -11.41 -1.83
C THR A 210 12.31 -9.90 -1.75
N SER A 211 13.42 -9.27 -1.38
CA SER A 211 13.54 -7.82 -1.43
C SER A 211 14.13 -7.37 -2.76
N LEU A 212 13.58 -6.31 -3.32
CA LEU A 212 13.95 -5.71 -4.60
C LEU A 212 14.28 -4.24 -4.39
N SER A 213 15.17 -3.66 -5.20
CA SER A 213 15.27 -2.20 -5.31
C SER A 213 14.12 -1.67 -6.17
N TYR A 214 13.68 -0.45 -5.88
CA TYR A 214 12.62 0.19 -6.67
C TYR A 214 12.99 0.28 -8.17
N SER A 215 14.23 0.59 -8.48
CA SER A 215 14.76 0.63 -9.84
C SER A 215 14.68 -0.71 -10.59
N GLN A 216 14.84 -1.84 -9.90
CA GLN A 216 14.66 -3.17 -10.50
C GLN A 216 13.20 -3.45 -10.87
N LEU A 217 12.26 -2.94 -10.07
CA LEU A 217 10.83 -3.11 -10.34
C LEU A 217 10.41 -2.37 -11.60
N LEU A 218 10.93 -1.16 -11.83
CA LEU A 218 10.66 -0.38 -13.05
C LEU A 218 11.25 -1.02 -14.31
N LYS A 219 12.43 -1.63 -14.21
CA LYS A 219 13.05 -2.34 -15.36
C LYS A 219 12.28 -3.60 -15.76
N GLY A 220 11.75 -4.34 -14.78
CA GLY A 220 10.91 -5.52 -15.03
C GLY A 220 9.51 -5.22 -15.61
N ALA A 221 9.03 -4.00 -15.47
CA ALA A 221 7.74 -3.56 -16.01
C ALA A 221 7.80 -3.13 -17.48
N LYS A 222 9.02 -3.01 -18.06
CA LYS A 222 9.25 -2.62 -19.47
C LYS A 222 9.49 -3.81 -20.42
N GLN A 223 9.41 -5.04 -19.90
CA GLN A 223 9.41 -6.29 -20.67
C GLN A 223 7.99 -6.89 -20.69
#